data_9ebbc1b24a7e26cc8c0b4bf43e3b80b4
#
_entry.id   9ebbc1b24a7e26cc8c0b4bf43e3b80b4
#
_cell.length_a   1.000
_cell.length_b   1.000
_cell.length_c   1.000
_cell.angle_alpha   90.00
_cell.angle_beta   90.00
_cell.angle_gamma   90.00
#
_symmetry.space_group_name_H-M   'P 1'
#
loop_
_entity.id
_entity.type
_entity.pdbx_description
1 polymer ?
#
loop_
_entity_poly.entity_id
_entity_poly.type
_entity_poly.pdbx_seq_one_letter_code
_entity_poly.pdbx_strand_id
1 'polypeptide(L)'
;MKIGIIDVTITMSYGGIQTAVWELAKQLHDAGHEVHLYGGNGDIRHNLEGRQIQVHTYPYTPRDKVIDLGGRFRRIVERYTFARHAKKDVISQKFDWVILTKPFDFFWPSMMPKSSSTRFCYMSGGTSFFKGDRRLGKKISAWVACSHFNAWQIQHHFKQFPSVIYNGVDIEKFKPMATSLREQLGIGESTFLLSFAGRLVGWKGLSVAIDAIEKLKGEDVKLLIIGTGDDLERLKKKAISKGIAEQVIFHQPVEHNQLPKFYAASDAGIFPSTGDEAFGITIAEAMACAKPVIASHIGGIPEVVGNEGTAGLLVAPGNADEIVMAINHLRQLSDRGKTMGENARLRIETHYTWQHSAQRLLQTLAS
;
A
#
# COMPACT_ATOMS: atom_id res chain seq x y z
N MET A 1 -4.38 -26.24 3.24
CA MET A 1 -5.68 -25.58 3.49
C MET A 1 -6.25 -25.07 2.19
N LYS A 2 -7.57 -24.97 2.12
CA LYS A 2 -8.27 -24.27 1.04
C LYS A 2 -8.69 -22.88 1.52
N ILE A 3 -8.17 -21.84 0.88
CA ILE A 3 -8.27 -20.45 1.34
C ILE A 3 -8.97 -19.60 0.27
N GLY A 4 -10.05 -18.93 0.65
CA GLY A 4 -10.70 -17.91 -0.16
C GLY A 4 -10.29 -16.50 0.30
N ILE A 5 -9.99 -15.58 -0.61
CA ILE A 5 -9.75 -14.16 -0.29
C ILE A 5 -10.78 -13.33 -1.02
N ILE A 6 -11.54 -12.52 -0.29
CA ILE A 6 -12.63 -11.70 -0.83
C ILE A 6 -12.27 -10.21 -0.76
N ASP A 7 -12.13 -9.59 -1.90
CA ASP A 7 -12.15 -8.13 -2.04
C ASP A 7 -12.76 -7.75 -3.41
N VAL A 8 -13.90 -7.09 -3.40
CA VAL A 8 -14.62 -6.68 -4.63
C VAL A 8 -13.72 -5.91 -5.59
N THR A 9 -12.72 -5.18 -5.07
CA THR A 9 -11.90 -4.27 -5.88
C THR A 9 -10.62 -4.88 -6.45
N ILE A 10 -10.28 -6.14 -6.13
CA ILE A 10 -8.99 -6.75 -6.57
C ILE A 10 -8.83 -6.87 -8.09
N THR A 11 -9.94 -6.94 -8.80
CA THR A 11 -9.97 -7.06 -10.27
C THR A 11 -10.30 -5.76 -10.97
N MET A 12 -10.39 -4.64 -10.22
CA MET A 12 -10.95 -3.38 -10.71
C MET A 12 -10.08 -2.16 -10.48
N SER A 13 -9.16 -2.22 -9.53
CA SER A 13 -8.32 -1.08 -9.20
C SER A 13 -6.94 -1.53 -8.72
N TYR A 14 -5.96 -0.67 -8.92
CA TYR A 14 -4.64 -0.82 -8.32
C TYR A 14 -4.59 -0.08 -6.97
N GLY A 15 -3.84 -0.63 -6.02
CA GLY A 15 -3.63 -0.02 -4.71
C GLY A 15 -2.96 -0.99 -3.74
N GLY A 16 -2.53 -0.49 -2.58
CA GLY A 16 -1.76 -1.29 -1.63
C GLY A 16 -2.45 -2.57 -1.17
N ILE A 17 -3.76 -2.53 -0.87
CA ILE A 17 -4.48 -3.73 -0.44
C ILE A 17 -4.65 -4.74 -1.59
N GLN A 18 -4.86 -4.27 -2.82
CA GLN A 18 -4.96 -5.14 -3.98
C GLN A 18 -3.62 -5.83 -4.23
N THR A 19 -2.53 -5.08 -4.23
CA THR A 19 -1.17 -5.64 -4.31
C THR A 19 -0.93 -6.68 -3.22
N ALA A 20 -1.27 -6.35 -1.96
CA ALA A 20 -1.12 -7.28 -0.85
C ALA A 20 -1.90 -8.59 -1.04
N VAL A 21 -3.14 -8.51 -1.53
CA VAL A 21 -3.96 -9.71 -1.79
C VAL A 21 -3.34 -10.59 -2.86
N TRP A 22 -2.92 -10.00 -4.00
CA TRP A 22 -2.32 -10.76 -5.09
C TRP A 22 -0.98 -11.40 -4.69
N GLU A 23 -0.12 -10.67 -4.04
CA GLU A 23 1.20 -11.18 -3.64
C GLU A 23 1.09 -12.23 -2.52
N LEU A 24 0.23 -12.03 -1.52
CA LEU A 24 -0.05 -13.06 -0.51
C LEU A 24 -0.65 -14.31 -1.13
N ALA A 25 -1.56 -14.19 -2.10
CA ALA A 25 -2.12 -15.34 -2.78
C ALA A 25 -1.05 -16.19 -3.47
N LYS A 26 -0.05 -15.55 -4.11
CA LYS A 26 1.10 -16.24 -4.70
C LYS A 26 1.89 -17.03 -3.65
N GLN A 27 2.25 -16.37 -2.54
CA GLN A 27 3.03 -17.01 -1.48
C GLN A 27 2.27 -18.14 -0.77
N LEU A 28 0.96 -17.99 -0.58
CA LEU A 28 0.12 -19.06 -0.02
C LEU A 28 0.03 -20.27 -0.97
N HIS A 29 -0.07 -20.01 -2.27
CA HIS A 29 -0.02 -21.08 -3.28
C HIS A 29 1.34 -21.79 -3.28
N ASP A 30 2.44 -21.03 -3.25
CA ASP A 30 3.80 -21.58 -3.23
C ASP A 30 4.08 -22.40 -1.96
N ALA A 31 3.38 -22.09 -0.86
CA ALA A 31 3.38 -22.88 0.37
C ALA A 31 2.48 -24.12 0.31
N GLY A 32 1.94 -24.47 -0.87
CA GLY A 32 1.14 -25.68 -1.08
C GLY A 32 -0.33 -25.58 -0.69
N HIS A 33 -0.90 -24.35 -0.61
CA HIS A 33 -2.32 -24.16 -0.30
C HIS A 33 -3.15 -23.93 -1.57
N GLU A 34 -4.40 -24.39 -1.57
CA GLU A 34 -5.37 -24.10 -2.62
C GLU A 34 -5.94 -22.69 -2.37
N VAL A 35 -5.71 -21.76 -3.32
CA VAL A 35 -6.06 -20.34 -3.14
C VAL A 35 -7.07 -19.90 -4.19
N HIS A 36 -8.14 -19.27 -3.73
CA HIS A 36 -9.18 -18.69 -4.56
C HIS A 36 -9.34 -17.19 -4.26
N LEU A 37 -9.34 -16.37 -5.28
CA LEU A 37 -9.56 -14.93 -5.20
C LEU A 37 -10.97 -14.59 -5.71
N TYR A 38 -11.67 -13.74 -4.98
CA TYR A 38 -13.03 -13.28 -5.31
C TYR A 38 -13.06 -11.77 -5.51
N GLY A 39 -13.39 -11.33 -6.73
CA GLY A 39 -13.48 -9.92 -7.10
C GLY A 39 -14.72 -9.57 -7.92
N GLY A 40 -14.99 -8.29 -8.09
CA GLY A 40 -16.03 -7.80 -9.00
C GLY A 40 -15.67 -8.04 -10.46
N ASN A 41 -16.66 -7.94 -11.37
CA ASN A 41 -16.40 -8.01 -12.80
C ASN A 41 -15.50 -6.84 -13.24
N GLY A 42 -14.24 -7.13 -13.45
CA GLY A 42 -13.21 -6.20 -13.90
C GLY A 42 -12.07 -6.96 -14.58
N ASP A 43 -11.24 -6.24 -15.33
CA ASP A 43 -10.24 -6.83 -16.23
C ASP A 43 -8.82 -6.83 -15.65
N ILE A 44 -8.64 -6.21 -14.46
CA ILE A 44 -7.33 -6.16 -13.82
C ILE A 44 -6.95 -7.56 -13.33
N ARG A 45 -5.81 -8.05 -13.84
CA ARG A 45 -5.18 -9.30 -13.39
C ARG A 45 -3.71 -9.03 -13.13
N HIS A 46 -3.23 -9.46 -11.97
CA HIS A 46 -1.80 -9.52 -11.75
C HIS A 46 -1.22 -10.76 -12.40
N ASN A 47 0.03 -10.68 -12.86
CA ASN A 47 0.73 -11.84 -13.38
C ASN A 47 0.89 -12.88 -12.29
N LEU A 48 0.31 -14.04 -12.48
CA LEU A 48 0.37 -15.18 -11.55
C LEU A 48 1.62 -16.06 -11.77
N GLU A 49 2.44 -15.75 -12.77
CA GLU A 49 3.72 -16.44 -13.02
C GLU A 49 3.58 -17.96 -13.11
N GLY A 50 2.51 -18.42 -13.78
CA GLY A 50 2.20 -19.84 -13.95
C GLY A 50 1.50 -20.52 -12.76
N ARG A 51 1.27 -19.81 -11.65
CA ARG A 51 0.58 -20.37 -10.48
C ARG A 51 -0.90 -20.61 -10.76
N GLN A 52 -1.42 -21.75 -10.30
CA GLN A 52 -2.83 -22.12 -10.47
C GLN A 52 -3.71 -21.53 -9.35
N ILE A 53 -3.80 -20.20 -9.29
CA ILE A 53 -4.70 -19.48 -8.39
C ILE A 53 -6.01 -19.23 -9.13
N GLN A 54 -7.13 -19.66 -8.54
CA GLN A 54 -8.45 -19.47 -9.16
C GLN A 54 -8.96 -18.06 -8.88
N VAL A 55 -9.33 -17.34 -9.94
CA VAL A 55 -9.87 -15.98 -9.83
C VAL A 55 -11.33 -15.97 -10.27
N HIS A 56 -12.22 -15.77 -9.30
CA HIS A 56 -13.65 -15.73 -9.50
C HIS A 56 -14.13 -14.28 -9.57
N THR A 57 -14.91 -13.95 -10.60
CA THR A 57 -15.49 -12.61 -10.73
C THR A 57 -17.00 -12.68 -10.81
N TYR A 58 -17.64 -11.70 -10.12
CA TYR A 58 -19.09 -11.65 -10.03
C TYR A 58 -19.62 -10.23 -10.25
N PRO A 59 -20.86 -10.12 -10.78
CA PRO A 59 -21.54 -8.84 -10.90
C PRO A 59 -21.75 -8.19 -9.53
N TYR A 60 -21.73 -6.86 -9.52
CA TYR A 60 -22.02 -6.03 -8.37
C TYR A 60 -22.61 -4.70 -8.85
N THR A 61 -23.21 -3.92 -7.94
CA THR A 61 -23.67 -2.57 -8.23
C THR A 61 -22.58 -1.56 -7.92
N PRO A 62 -21.98 -0.89 -8.93
CA PRO A 62 -20.96 0.14 -8.71
C PRO A 62 -21.50 1.31 -7.88
N ARG A 63 -20.63 1.97 -7.12
CA ARG A 63 -20.99 3.05 -6.17
C ARG A 63 -21.65 4.26 -6.83
N ASP A 64 -21.25 4.58 -8.05
CA ASP A 64 -21.79 5.66 -8.87
C ASP A 64 -23.24 5.41 -9.32
N LYS A 65 -23.65 4.13 -9.39
CA LYS A 65 -25.02 3.71 -9.69
C LYS A 65 -25.92 3.56 -8.46
N VAL A 66 -25.39 3.78 -7.26
CA VAL A 66 -26.16 3.71 -6.01
C VAL A 66 -26.60 5.11 -5.59
N ILE A 67 -27.87 5.24 -5.16
CA ILE A 67 -28.42 6.50 -4.62
C ILE A 67 -27.50 7.05 -3.53
N ASP A 68 -27.30 8.37 -3.54
CA ASP A 68 -26.40 9.04 -2.58
C ASP A 68 -27.04 9.20 -1.20
N LEU A 69 -26.94 8.17 -0.41
CA LEU A 69 -27.19 8.20 1.03
C LEU A 69 -25.88 8.19 1.85
N GLY A 70 -24.81 8.70 1.23
CA GLY A 70 -23.47 8.76 1.79
C GLY A 70 -22.55 7.61 1.37
N GLY A 71 -21.24 7.88 1.34
CA GLY A 71 -20.25 6.96 0.81
C GLY A 71 -20.17 5.60 1.53
N ARG A 72 -20.59 5.52 2.81
CA ARG A 72 -20.67 4.24 3.55
C ARG A 72 -21.80 3.36 3.04
N PHE A 73 -22.99 3.93 2.82
CA PHE A 73 -24.14 3.22 2.27
C PHE A 73 -23.81 2.63 0.90
N ARG A 74 -23.24 3.45 0.01
CA ARG A 74 -22.84 3.01 -1.34
C ARG A 74 -21.85 1.83 -1.27
N ARG A 75 -20.88 1.84 -0.34
CA ARG A 75 -19.94 0.74 -0.16
C ARG A 75 -20.63 -0.54 0.34
N ILE A 76 -21.61 -0.43 1.22
CA ILE A 76 -22.37 -1.60 1.70
C ILE A 76 -23.15 -2.21 0.55
N VAL A 77 -23.86 -1.40 -0.26
CA VAL A 77 -24.64 -1.88 -1.42
C VAL A 77 -23.73 -2.57 -2.45
N GLU A 78 -22.60 -1.95 -2.79
CA GLU A 78 -21.58 -2.53 -3.69
C GLU A 78 -21.19 -3.94 -3.24
N ARG A 79 -20.81 -4.10 -1.98
CA ARG A 79 -20.31 -5.36 -1.43
C ARG A 79 -21.39 -6.39 -1.19
N TYR A 80 -22.56 -5.97 -0.77
CA TYR A 80 -23.71 -6.86 -0.57
C TYR A 80 -24.25 -7.41 -1.89
N THR A 81 -24.35 -6.58 -2.93
CA THR A 81 -24.78 -7.04 -4.27
C THR A 81 -23.78 -8.02 -4.87
N PHE A 82 -22.47 -7.77 -4.74
CA PHE A 82 -21.43 -8.74 -5.08
C PHE A 82 -21.64 -10.07 -4.33
N ALA A 83 -21.79 -10.01 -3.02
CA ALA A 83 -21.91 -11.19 -2.19
C ALA A 83 -23.13 -12.05 -2.55
N ARG A 84 -24.25 -11.43 -2.94
CA ARG A 84 -25.44 -12.18 -3.40
C ARG A 84 -25.15 -13.06 -4.60
N HIS A 85 -24.31 -12.59 -5.53
CA HIS A 85 -23.94 -13.37 -6.71
C HIS A 85 -22.86 -14.44 -6.38
N ALA A 86 -21.85 -14.09 -5.60
CA ALA A 86 -20.75 -14.98 -5.26
C ALA A 86 -21.10 -16.05 -4.21
N LYS A 87 -22.14 -15.84 -3.39
CA LYS A 87 -22.47 -16.65 -2.22
C LYS A 87 -22.55 -18.15 -2.51
N LYS A 88 -23.21 -18.57 -3.58
CA LYS A 88 -23.41 -19.99 -3.88
C LYS A 88 -22.08 -20.69 -4.13
N ASP A 89 -21.19 -20.03 -4.86
CA ASP A 89 -19.86 -20.55 -5.15
C ASP A 89 -19.01 -20.61 -3.87
N VAL A 90 -18.91 -19.51 -3.13
CA VAL A 90 -18.15 -19.47 -1.86
C VAL A 90 -18.58 -20.59 -0.90
N ILE A 91 -19.89 -20.88 -0.81
CA ILE A 91 -20.41 -21.96 0.03
C ILE A 91 -20.01 -23.33 -0.53
N SER A 92 -20.10 -23.53 -1.85
CA SER A 92 -19.81 -24.82 -2.49
C SER A 92 -18.33 -25.22 -2.38
N GLN A 93 -17.44 -24.24 -2.30
CA GLN A 93 -16.00 -24.48 -2.19
C GLN A 93 -15.56 -25.06 -0.85
N LYS A 94 -16.35 -24.92 0.23
CA LYS A 94 -16.05 -25.45 1.56
C LYS A 94 -14.66 -25.04 2.06
N PHE A 95 -14.34 -23.75 1.98
CA PHE A 95 -13.08 -23.21 2.44
C PHE A 95 -12.80 -23.52 3.91
N ASP A 96 -11.54 -23.82 4.24
CA ASP A 96 -11.08 -23.82 5.63
C ASP A 96 -11.11 -22.40 6.19
N TRP A 97 -10.64 -21.43 5.39
CA TRP A 97 -10.60 -20.03 5.73
C TRP A 97 -11.09 -19.13 4.59
N VAL A 98 -11.81 -18.09 4.97
CA VAL A 98 -12.12 -16.96 4.08
C VAL A 98 -11.53 -15.69 4.69
N ILE A 99 -10.64 -15.04 3.94
CA ILE A 99 -10.00 -13.78 4.34
C ILE A 99 -10.80 -12.62 3.77
N LEU A 100 -11.21 -11.70 4.65
CA LEU A 100 -11.93 -10.47 4.31
C LEU A 100 -11.00 -9.27 4.49
N THR A 101 -10.98 -8.35 3.52
CA THR A 101 -10.06 -7.21 3.53
C THR A 101 -10.70 -5.91 4.03
N LYS A 102 -12.01 -5.88 4.19
CA LYS A 102 -12.75 -4.69 4.62
C LYS A 102 -13.82 -5.03 5.66
N PRO A 103 -14.05 -4.17 6.67
CA PRO A 103 -15.14 -4.35 7.64
C PRO A 103 -16.53 -4.36 7.00
N PHE A 104 -16.68 -3.76 5.83
CA PHE A 104 -17.92 -3.78 5.05
C PHE A 104 -18.32 -5.18 4.57
N ASP A 105 -17.40 -6.16 4.65
CA ASP A 105 -17.62 -7.57 4.28
C ASP A 105 -17.98 -8.46 5.50
N PHE A 106 -18.02 -7.93 6.72
CA PHE A 106 -18.29 -8.70 7.95
C PHE A 106 -19.68 -9.35 8.02
N PHE A 107 -20.53 -9.12 7.05
CA PHE A 107 -21.79 -9.87 6.92
C PHE A 107 -21.60 -11.29 6.34
N TRP A 108 -20.48 -11.60 5.69
CA TRP A 108 -20.21 -12.91 5.06
C TRP A 108 -20.38 -14.10 5.99
N PRO A 109 -19.87 -14.10 7.24
CA PRO A 109 -20.11 -15.19 8.17
C PRO A 109 -21.59 -15.46 8.44
N SER A 110 -22.43 -14.41 8.35
CA SER A 110 -23.90 -14.55 8.55
C SER A 110 -24.63 -15.09 7.32
N MET A 111 -23.98 -15.11 6.17
CA MET A 111 -24.52 -15.66 4.92
C MET A 111 -24.24 -17.16 4.78
N MET A 112 -23.32 -17.71 5.56
CA MET A 112 -22.97 -19.12 5.53
C MET A 112 -24.04 -20.00 6.17
N PRO A 113 -24.20 -21.26 5.73
CA PRO A 113 -25.04 -22.23 6.41
C PRO A 113 -24.57 -22.46 7.86
N LYS A 114 -25.50 -22.74 8.77
CA LYS A 114 -25.15 -23.03 10.17
C LYS A 114 -24.21 -24.24 10.32
N SER A 115 -24.24 -25.16 9.37
CA SER A 115 -23.39 -26.35 9.30
C SER A 115 -22.01 -26.08 8.71
N SER A 116 -21.71 -24.86 8.27
CA SER A 116 -20.41 -24.52 7.68
C SER A 116 -19.31 -24.51 8.73
N SER A 117 -18.21 -25.19 8.45
CA SER A 117 -16.97 -25.16 9.23
C SER A 117 -16.02 -24.03 8.81
N THR A 118 -16.35 -23.28 7.78
CA THR A 118 -15.52 -22.17 7.26
C THR A 118 -15.28 -21.12 8.32
N ARG A 119 -14.02 -20.86 8.65
CA ARG A 119 -13.57 -19.78 9.55
C ARG A 119 -13.32 -18.50 8.75
N PHE A 120 -13.45 -17.35 9.41
CA PHE A 120 -13.25 -16.05 8.79
C PHE A 120 -12.10 -15.29 9.46
N CYS A 121 -11.19 -14.79 8.63
CA CYS A 121 -10.11 -13.91 9.05
C CYS A 121 -10.33 -12.51 8.48
N TYR A 122 -10.16 -11.48 9.29
CA TYR A 122 -10.09 -10.10 8.82
C TYR A 122 -8.63 -9.67 8.68
N MET A 123 -8.21 -9.36 7.46
CA MET A 123 -6.88 -8.80 7.14
C MET A 123 -7.02 -7.31 6.85
N SER A 124 -6.63 -6.49 7.80
CA SER A 124 -6.74 -5.04 7.69
C SER A 124 -5.60 -4.44 6.87
N GLY A 125 -5.93 -3.64 5.88
CA GLY A 125 -4.97 -2.82 5.12
C GLY A 125 -5.21 -1.31 5.31
N GLY A 126 -5.91 -0.89 6.37
CA GLY A 126 -6.22 0.53 6.59
C GLY A 126 -7.21 0.79 7.73
N THR A 127 -7.62 2.04 7.85
CA THR A 127 -8.31 2.59 9.02
C THR A 127 -9.80 2.89 8.80
N SER A 128 -10.40 2.29 7.77
CA SER A 128 -11.80 2.58 7.39
C SER A 128 -12.80 1.76 8.20
N PHE A 129 -13.05 2.14 9.45
CA PHE A 129 -14.08 1.55 10.31
C PHE A 129 -15.39 2.34 10.25
N PHE A 130 -16.52 1.70 10.62
CA PHE A 130 -17.82 2.36 10.63
C PHE A 130 -18.66 1.96 11.86
N LYS A 131 -19.66 2.78 12.17
CA LYS A 131 -20.56 2.52 13.28
C LYS A 131 -21.41 1.28 12.98
N GLY A 132 -21.38 0.26 13.83
CA GLY A 132 -22.14 -1.00 13.67
C GLY A 132 -21.29 -2.19 13.20
N ASP A 133 -20.08 -2.00 12.67
CA ASP A 133 -19.19 -3.08 12.25
C ASP A 133 -18.72 -3.97 13.42
N ARG A 134 -18.65 -3.44 14.65
CA ARG A 134 -18.35 -4.21 15.86
C ARG A 134 -19.26 -5.42 16.06
N ARG A 135 -20.56 -5.24 15.79
CA ARG A 135 -21.55 -6.32 15.96
C ARG A 135 -21.32 -7.43 14.96
N LEU A 136 -21.04 -7.08 13.71
CA LEU A 136 -20.76 -8.03 12.64
C LEU A 136 -19.40 -8.71 12.84
N GLY A 137 -18.41 -7.98 13.34
CA GLY A 137 -17.06 -8.48 13.61
C GLY A 137 -16.99 -9.58 14.68
N LYS A 138 -18.02 -9.76 15.52
CA LYS A 138 -18.06 -10.85 16.53
C LYS A 138 -17.97 -12.26 15.95
N LYS A 139 -18.21 -12.42 14.65
CA LYS A 139 -18.12 -13.72 13.94
C LYS A 139 -16.80 -13.92 13.20
N ILE A 140 -15.86 -12.99 13.33
CA ILE A 140 -14.51 -13.11 12.78
C ILE A 140 -13.67 -13.92 13.76
N SER A 141 -13.04 -14.97 13.27
CA SER A 141 -12.29 -15.93 14.07
C SER A 141 -10.83 -15.50 14.30
N ALA A 142 -10.23 -14.82 13.30
CA ALA A 142 -8.86 -14.33 13.36
C ALA A 142 -8.78 -12.88 12.86
N TRP A 143 -7.88 -12.10 13.46
CA TRP A 143 -7.69 -10.70 13.16
C TRP A 143 -6.22 -10.42 12.82
N VAL A 144 -5.99 -9.75 11.71
CA VAL A 144 -4.66 -9.41 11.22
C VAL A 144 -4.57 -7.91 10.93
N ALA A 145 -3.48 -7.30 11.39
CA ALA A 145 -3.13 -5.91 11.15
C ALA A 145 -1.83 -5.82 10.37
N CYS A 146 -1.70 -4.84 9.48
CA CYS A 146 -0.50 -4.64 8.66
C CYS A 146 0.61 -3.85 9.37
N SER A 147 0.39 -3.41 10.62
CA SER A 147 1.35 -2.71 11.48
C SER A 147 0.87 -2.71 12.93
N HIS A 148 1.74 -2.38 13.89
CA HIS A 148 1.34 -2.16 15.28
C HIS A 148 0.39 -0.95 15.41
N PHE A 149 0.62 0.11 14.62
CA PHE A 149 -0.30 1.23 14.56
C PHE A 149 -1.71 0.78 14.14
N ASN A 150 -1.81 -0.02 13.07
CA ASN A 150 -3.11 -0.55 12.64
C ASN A 150 -3.70 -1.55 13.64
N ALA A 151 -2.86 -2.33 14.34
CA ALA A 151 -3.29 -3.23 15.40
C ALA A 151 -3.92 -2.46 16.57
N TRP A 152 -3.30 -1.37 16.98
CA TRP A 152 -3.84 -0.47 18.00
C TRP A 152 -5.21 0.09 17.61
N GLN A 153 -5.38 0.50 16.34
CA GLN A 153 -6.66 0.99 15.84
C GLN A 153 -7.76 -0.10 15.88
N ILE A 154 -7.43 -1.33 15.47
CA ILE A 154 -8.34 -2.47 15.55
C ILE A 154 -8.71 -2.77 17.00
N GLN A 155 -7.74 -2.83 17.89
CA GLN A 155 -7.96 -3.05 19.31
C GLN A 155 -8.85 -1.97 19.91
N HIS A 156 -8.57 -0.71 19.60
CA HIS A 156 -9.36 0.41 20.12
C HIS A 156 -10.81 0.34 19.64
N HIS A 157 -11.01 0.06 18.34
CA HIS A 157 -12.33 0.06 17.71
C HIS A 157 -13.12 -1.24 18.00
N PHE A 158 -12.54 -2.42 17.71
CA PHE A 158 -13.24 -3.71 17.80
C PHE A 158 -13.08 -4.42 19.15
N LYS A 159 -12.14 -4.01 19.98
CA LYS A 159 -11.73 -4.72 21.22
C LYS A 159 -11.22 -6.14 20.91
N GLN A 160 -10.51 -6.29 19.80
CA GLN A 160 -9.86 -7.51 19.35
C GLN A 160 -8.35 -7.30 19.33
N PHE A 161 -7.59 -8.37 19.55
CA PHE A 161 -6.12 -8.35 19.53
C PHE A 161 -5.63 -8.99 18.23
N PRO A 162 -5.34 -8.21 17.19
CA PRO A 162 -4.89 -8.78 15.92
C PRO A 162 -3.44 -9.23 15.99
N SER A 163 -3.12 -10.28 15.25
CA SER A 163 -1.73 -10.60 14.90
C SER A 163 -1.16 -9.52 13.98
N VAL A 164 0.02 -9.01 14.27
CA VAL A 164 0.70 -8.06 13.37
C VAL A 164 1.44 -8.83 12.30
N ILE A 165 1.01 -8.64 11.06
CA ILE A 165 1.59 -9.23 9.86
C ILE A 165 1.85 -8.11 8.89
N TYR A 166 3.09 -7.65 8.85
CA TYR A 166 3.48 -6.57 7.94
C TYR A 166 3.23 -6.93 6.48
N ASN A 167 2.90 -5.95 5.67
CA ASN A 167 2.92 -6.14 4.22
C ASN A 167 4.36 -6.40 3.76
N GLY A 168 4.50 -7.14 2.67
CA GLY A 168 5.78 -7.45 2.07
C GLY A 168 6.11 -6.56 0.87
N VAL A 169 7.31 -6.76 0.37
CA VAL A 169 7.78 -6.29 -0.93
C VAL A 169 8.34 -7.49 -1.71
N ASP A 170 8.12 -7.50 -3.01
CA ASP A 170 8.81 -8.41 -3.93
C ASP A 170 10.23 -7.89 -4.17
N ILE A 171 11.21 -8.44 -3.43
CA ILE A 171 12.61 -8.01 -3.44
C ILE A 171 13.35 -8.43 -4.72
N GLU A 172 12.82 -9.34 -5.52
CA GLU A 172 13.36 -9.69 -6.83
C GLU A 172 12.95 -8.68 -7.90
N LYS A 173 11.78 -8.10 -7.77
CA LYS A 173 11.25 -7.05 -8.61
C LYS A 173 11.77 -5.67 -8.20
N PHE A 174 11.70 -5.34 -6.91
CA PHE A 174 12.19 -4.10 -6.33
C PHE A 174 13.61 -4.30 -5.80
N LYS A 175 14.60 -4.01 -6.66
CA LYS A 175 16.02 -4.13 -6.34
C LYS A 175 16.82 -3.04 -7.02
N PRO A 176 18.03 -2.76 -6.55
CA PRO A 176 18.95 -1.88 -7.25
C PRO A 176 19.16 -2.33 -8.70
N MET A 177 19.11 -1.38 -9.62
CA MET A 177 19.29 -1.65 -11.05
C MET A 177 19.86 -0.43 -11.75
N ALA A 178 20.53 -0.65 -12.88
CA ALA A 178 20.93 0.41 -13.80
C ALA A 178 19.71 0.92 -14.57
N THR A 179 19.68 2.23 -14.85
CA THR A 179 18.60 2.86 -15.62
C THR A 179 19.13 4.09 -16.36
N SER A 180 18.65 4.30 -17.58
CA SER A 180 18.88 5.53 -18.36
C SER A 180 17.78 6.59 -18.15
N LEU A 181 16.92 6.42 -17.14
CA LEU A 181 15.76 7.28 -16.95
C LEU A 181 16.14 8.74 -16.66
N ARG A 182 17.27 8.99 -15.98
CA ARG A 182 17.75 10.37 -15.76
C ARG A 182 18.00 11.08 -17.08
N GLU A 183 18.69 10.43 -18.01
CA GLU A 183 18.96 10.94 -19.34
C GLU A 183 17.65 11.20 -20.11
N GLN A 184 16.72 10.22 -20.10
CA GLN A 184 15.41 10.35 -20.76
C GLN A 184 14.57 11.53 -20.22
N LEU A 185 14.73 11.86 -18.95
CA LEU A 185 14.04 12.97 -18.28
C LEU A 185 14.84 14.29 -18.33
N GLY A 186 16.01 14.32 -18.97
CA GLY A 186 16.88 15.50 -19.00
C GLY A 186 17.40 15.92 -17.62
N ILE A 187 17.67 14.96 -16.72
CA ILE A 187 18.13 15.20 -15.36
C ILE A 187 19.65 14.95 -15.32
N GLY A 188 20.42 15.97 -14.97
CA GLY A 188 21.87 15.88 -14.83
C GLY A 188 22.30 14.95 -13.70
N GLU A 189 23.51 14.40 -13.80
CA GLU A 189 24.09 13.50 -12.78
C GLU A 189 24.28 14.20 -11.42
N SER A 190 24.59 15.51 -11.43
CA SER A 190 24.78 16.33 -10.22
C SER A 190 23.46 16.58 -9.48
N THR A 191 22.33 16.62 -10.20
CA THR A 191 21.00 16.93 -9.65
C THR A 191 20.63 15.94 -8.55
N PHE A 192 20.21 16.42 -7.37
CA PHE A 192 19.66 15.59 -6.34
C PHE A 192 18.19 15.31 -6.64
N LEU A 193 17.86 14.08 -7.03
CA LEU A 193 16.53 13.69 -7.47
C LEU A 193 15.77 12.96 -6.37
N LEU A 194 14.68 13.57 -5.92
CA LEU A 194 13.68 12.96 -5.05
C LEU A 194 12.59 12.30 -5.90
N SER A 195 12.08 11.14 -5.49
CA SER A 195 10.91 10.52 -6.13
C SER A 195 9.80 10.16 -5.16
N PHE A 196 8.58 10.35 -5.64
CA PHE A 196 7.36 9.87 -5.02
C PHE A 196 6.58 9.03 -6.03
N ALA A 197 6.08 7.86 -5.61
CA ALA A 197 5.13 7.09 -6.41
C ALA A 197 3.87 6.79 -5.60
N GLY A 198 2.69 7.04 -6.19
CA GLY A 198 1.43 6.74 -5.54
C GLY A 198 0.25 7.59 -6.01
N ARG A 199 -0.88 7.42 -5.33
CA ARG A 199 -2.07 8.24 -5.61
C ARG A 199 -1.86 9.68 -5.15
N LEU A 200 -2.22 10.63 -5.99
CA LEU A 200 -2.12 12.06 -5.68
C LEU A 200 -3.40 12.53 -4.97
N VAL A 201 -3.41 12.36 -3.67
CA VAL A 201 -4.51 12.76 -2.77
C VAL A 201 -3.96 13.60 -1.62
N GLY A 202 -4.75 14.54 -1.11
CA GLY A 202 -4.28 15.58 -0.19
C GLY A 202 -3.48 15.07 1.00
N TRP A 203 -3.92 13.98 1.64
CA TRP A 203 -3.25 13.43 2.82
C TRP A 203 -1.88 12.77 2.55
N LYS A 204 -1.50 12.52 1.29
CA LYS A 204 -0.15 12.09 0.91
C LYS A 204 0.89 13.23 1.03
N GLY A 205 0.44 14.45 1.28
CA GLY A 205 1.29 15.57 1.69
C GLY A 205 2.21 16.14 0.62
N LEU A 206 2.02 15.82 -0.67
CA LEU A 206 2.87 16.34 -1.74
C LEU A 206 2.87 17.88 -1.83
N SER A 207 1.81 18.52 -1.33
CA SER A 207 1.79 19.97 -1.17
C SER A 207 2.92 20.47 -0.26
N VAL A 208 3.23 19.73 0.81
CA VAL A 208 4.33 20.06 1.75
C VAL A 208 5.69 19.80 1.09
N ALA A 209 5.82 18.71 0.31
CA ALA A 209 7.05 18.50 -0.47
C ALA A 209 7.32 19.63 -1.46
N ILE A 210 6.28 20.14 -2.14
CA ILE A 210 6.40 21.30 -3.04
C ILE A 210 6.83 22.56 -2.26
N ASP A 211 6.31 22.80 -1.04
CA ASP A 211 6.76 23.90 -0.19
C ASP A 211 8.24 23.75 0.23
N ALA A 212 8.71 22.53 0.45
CA ALA A 212 10.11 22.26 0.72
C ALA A 212 11.00 22.55 -0.52
N ILE A 213 10.57 22.13 -1.72
CA ILE A 213 11.28 22.44 -2.97
C ILE A 213 11.30 23.97 -3.26
N GLU A 214 10.24 24.70 -2.93
CA GLU A 214 10.24 26.18 -3.04
C GLU A 214 11.37 26.80 -2.20
N LYS A 215 11.61 26.29 -0.98
CA LYS A 215 12.70 26.76 -0.13
C LYS A 215 14.09 26.43 -0.67
N LEU A 216 14.19 25.46 -1.57
CA LEU A 216 15.39 25.05 -2.31
C LEU A 216 15.39 25.60 -3.75
N LYS A 217 14.64 26.67 -4.02
CA LYS A 217 14.56 27.27 -5.35
C LYS A 217 15.93 27.77 -5.81
N GLY A 218 16.30 27.38 -7.03
CA GLY A 218 17.60 27.70 -7.62
C GLY A 218 18.74 26.73 -7.23
N GLU A 219 18.50 25.80 -6.33
CA GLU A 219 19.42 24.71 -6.04
C GLU A 219 19.23 23.52 -7.01
N ASP A 220 20.28 22.72 -7.21
CA ASP A 220 20.24 21.55 -8.11
C ASP A 220 19.52 20.36 -7.43
N VAL A 221 18.23 20.56 -7.14
CA VAL A 221 17.31 19.58 -6.53
C VAL A 221 16.05 19.49 -7.37
N LYS A 222 15.60 18.29 -7.68
CA LYS A 222 14.34 18.04 -8.39
C LYS A 222 13.47 17.04 -7.66
N LEU A 223 12.15 17.19 -7.83
CA LEU A 223 11.13 16.29 -7.31
C LEU A 223 10.36 15.64 -8.46
N LEU A 224 10.47 14.32 -8.57
CA LEU A 224 9.73 13.51 -9.54
C LEU A 224 8.52 12.88 -8.87
N ILE A 225 7.33 13.23 -9.35
CA ILE A 225 6.04 12.74 -8.83
C ILE A 225 5.43 11.80 -9.87
N ILE A 226 5.32 10.50 -9.54
CA ILE A 226 4.76 9.48 -10.41
C ILE A 226 3.37 9.09 -9.91
N GLY A 227 2.34 9.31 -10.72
CA GLY A 227 0.98 8.91 -10.37
C GLY A 227 -0.10 9.86 -10.83
N THR A 228 -1.33 9.60 -10.37
CA THR A 228 -2.51 10.42 -10.64
C THR A 228 -3.43 10.45 -9.42
N GLY A 229 -4.39 11.37 -9.42
CA GLY A 229 -5.38 11.53 -8.37
C GLY A 229 -6.01 12.91 -8.37
N ASP A 230 -6.99 13.11 -7.50
CA ASP A 230 -7.80 14.34 -7.45
C ASP A 230 -6.97 15.60 -7.15
N ASP A 231 -5.76 15.43 -6.61
CA ASP A 231 -4.88 16.53 -6.21
C ASP A 231 -3.91 16.98 -7.32
N LEU A 232 -3.79 16.25 -8.44
CA LEU A 232 -2.80 16.49 -9.48
C LEU A 232 -2.79 17.93 -9.99
N GLU A 233 -3.94 18.44 -10.41
CA GLU A 233 -4.04 19.77 -11.00
C GLU A 233 -3.76 20.89 -9.97
N ARG A 234 -4.14 20.66 -8.71
CA ARG A 234 -3.81 21.58 -7.62
C ARG A 234 -2.30 21.63 -7.37
N LEU A 235 -1.63 20.48 -7.38
CA LEU A 235 -0.18 20.39 -7.17
C LEU A 235 0.60 21.06 -8.32
N LYS A 236 0.19 20.85 -9.59
CA LYS A 236 0.78 21.52 -10.75
C LYS A 236 0.65 23.06 -10.65
N LYS A 237 -0.57 23.54 -10.37
CA LYS A 237 -0.82 24.97 -10.17
C LYS A 237 0.04 25.54 -9.06
N LYS A 238 0.22 24.79 -7.97
CA LYS A 238 1.08 25.20 -6.84
C LYS A 238 2.54 25.32 -7.27
N ALA A 239 3.11 24.36 -7.99
CA ALA A 239 4.49 24.43 -8.46
C ALA A 239 4.71 25.64 -9.39
N ILE A 240 3.76 25.94 -10.28
CA ILE A 240 3.80 27.10 -11.17
C ILE A 240 3.73 28.41 -10.35
N SER A 241 2.77 28.53 -9.44
CA SER A 241 2.59 29.76 -8.63
C SER A 241 3.79 30.07 -7.73
N LYS A 242 4.55 29.03 -7.33
CA LYS A 242 5.79 29.15 -6.55
C LYS A 242 7.02 29.42 -7.42
N GLY A 243 6.90 29.38 -8.75
CA GLY A 243 7.99 29.59 -9.70
C GLY A 243 9.06 28.49 -9.66
N ILE A 244 8.64 27.25 -9.42
CA ILE A 244 9.50 26.04 -9.34
C ILE A 244 9.02 24.94 -10.29
N ALA A 245 8.27 25.27 -11.32
CA ALA A 245 7.71 24.30 -12.25
C ALA A 245 8.79 23.39 -12.90
N GLU A 246 10.01 23.93 -13.10
CA GLU A 246 11.14 23.16 -13.66
C GLU A 246 11.83 22.22 -12.66
N GLN A 247 11.60 22.45 -11.36
CA GLN A 247 12.13 21.58 -10.31
C GLN A 247 11.14 20.46 -9.92
N VAL A 248 9.86 20.53 -10.36
CA VAL A 248 8.82 19.54 -10.03
C VAL A 248 8.31 18.87 -11.29
N ILE A 249 8.72 17.62 -11.49
CA ILE A 249 8.38 16.82 -12.67
C ILE A 249 7.19 15.93 -12.34
N PHE A 250 6.08 16.10 -13.07
CA PHE A 250 4.90 15.24 -12.95
C PHE A 250 4.91 14.18 -14.05
N HIS A 251 5.02 12.93 -13.67
CA HIS A 251 4.99 11.79 -14.59
C HIS A 251 3.64 11.06 -14.50
N GLN A 252 3.15 10.58 -15.64
CA GLN A 252 1.94 9.76 -15.68
C GLN A 252 2.10 8.49 -14.83
N PRO A 253 0.99 7.88 -14.38
CA PRO A 253 1.05 6.56 -13.75
C PRO A 253 1.78 5.56 -14.65
N VAL A 254 2.59 4.72 -14.04
CA VAL A 254 3.30 3.63 -14.73
C VAL A 254 2.83 2.29 -14.19
N GLU A 255 3.05 1.24 -14.96
CA GLU A 255 2.84 -0.12 -14.46
C GLU A 255 3.75 -0.39 -13.26
N HIS A 256 3.24 -1.14 -12.30
CA HIS A 256 3.94 -1.44 -11.05
C HIS A 256 5.34 -2.09 -11.26
N ASN A 257 5.51 -2.85 -12.35
CA ASN A 257 6.79 -3.44 -12.74
C ASN A 257 7.81 -2.43 -13.30
N GLN A 258 7.40 -1.20 -13.64
CA GLN A 258 8.29 -0.15 -14.12
C GLN A 258 8.80 0.74 -12.97
N LEU A 259 8.14 0.76 -11.81
CA LEU A 259 8.51 1.60 -10.66
C LEU A 259 9.97 1.43 -10.21
N PRO A 260 10.57 0.21 -10.21
CA PRO A 260 11.98 0.06 -9.84
C PRO A 260 12.94 0.93 -10.63
N LYS A 261 12.67 1.20 -11.93
CA LYS A 261 13.49 2.09 -12.78
C LYS A 261 13.46 3.54 -12.27
N PHE A 262 12.29 3.98 -11.80
CA PHE A 262 12.10 5.33 -11.28
C PHE A 262 12.80 5.51 -9.92
N TYR A 263 12.69 4.52 -9.04
CA TYR A 263 13.45 4.52 -7.79
C TYR A 263 14.95 4.45 -8.07
N ALA A 264 15.39 3.60 -9.00
CA ALA A 264 16.80 3.49 -9.37
C ALA A 264 17.38 4.83 -9.87
N ALA A 265 16.61 5.61 -10.62
CA ALA A 265 17.01 6.94 -11.12
C ALA A 265 17.14 7.99 -10.00
N SER A 266 16.50 7.79 -8.86
CA SER A 266 16.42 8.77 -7.77
C SER A 266 17.57 8.62 -6.78
N ASP A 267 17.89 9.70 -6.07
CA ASP A 267 18.82 9.66 -4.93
C ASP A 267 18.08 9.24 -3.65
N ALA A 268 16.83 9.70 -3.46
CA ALA A 268 16.01 9.33 -2.31
C ALA A 268 14.51 9.26 -2.67
N GLY A 269 13.76 8.45 -1.92
CA GLY A 269 12.29 8.50 -1.90
C GLY A 269 11.78 9.58 -0.95
N ILE A 270 10.64 10.22 -1.29
CA ILE A 270 9.99 11.20 -0.41
C ILE A 270 8.51 10.86 -0.19
N PHE A 271 8.09 10.73 1.07
CA PHE A 271 6.75 10.29 1.46
C PHE A 271 6.18 11.14 2.60
N PRO A 272 5.80 12.39 2.32
CA PRO A 272 5.49 13.42 3.33
C PRO A 272 4.03 13.36 3.80
N SER A 273 3.48 12.18 4.03
CA SER A 273 2.07 11.99 4.41
C SER A 273 1.67 12.85 5.61
N THR A 274 0.50 13.49 5.52
CA THR A 274 -0.11 14.28 6.59
C THR A 274 -1.30 13.58 7.25
N GLY A 275 -1.70 12.44 6.70
CA GLY A 275 -2.74 11.57 7.24
C GLY A 275 -2.23 10.17 7.53
N ASP A 276 -3.00 9.42 8.31
CA ASP A 276 -2.62 8.08 8.76
C ASP A 276 -2.33 7.12 7.61
N GLU A 277 -1.09 6.70 7.51
CA GLU A 277 -0.64 5.62 6.65
C GLU A 277 -0.57 4.33 7.47
N ALA A 278 -1.28 3.30 7.08
CA ALA A 278 -1.31 2.08 7.87
C ALA A 278 0.01 1.30 7.81
N PHE A 279 0.76 1.40 6.70
CA PHE A 279 2.06 0.73 6.51
C PHE A 279 2.98 1.54 5.59
N GLY A 280 2.58 1.80 4.34
CA GLY A 280 3.40 2.49 3.36
C GLY A 280 4.14 1.54 2.42
N ILE A 281 3.42 0.74 1.63
CA ILE A 281 4.03 -0.22 0.68
C ILE A 281 5.01 0.48 -0.26
N THR A 282 4.67 1.66 -0.81
CA THR A 282 5.57 2.39 -1.73
C THR A 282 6.84 2.90 -1.06
N ILE A 283 6.82 3.13 0.25
CA ILE A 283 8.01 3.44 1.05
C ILE A 283 8.91 2.21 1.07
N ALA A 284 8.34 1.06 1.43
CA ALA A 284 9.08 -0.20 1.47
C ALA A 284 9.63 -0.60 0.08
N GLU A 285 8.91 -0.32 -1.00
CA GLU A 285 9.37 -0.53 -2.39
C GLU A 285 10.59 0.33 -2.74
N ALA A 286 10.58 1.62 -2.36
CA ALA A 286 11.74 2.50 -2.55
C ALA A 286 12.95 2.01 -1.75
N MET A 287 12.74 1.62 -0.48
CA MET A 287 13.76 1.05 0.39
C MET A 287 14.32 -0.26 -0.18
N ALA A 288 13.48 -1.13 -0.74
CA ALA A 288 13.92 -2.37 -1.42
C ALA A 288 14.82 -2.09 -2.63
N CYS A 289 14.63 -0.96 -3.32
CA CYS A 289 15.52 -0.48 -4.38
C CYS A 289 16.80 0.18 -3.86
N ALA A 290 17.16 -0.03 -2.58
CA ALA A 290 18.29 0.58 -1.89
C ALA A 290 18.29 2.11 -1.95
N LYS A 291 17.10 2.73 -1.80
CA LYS A 291 17.01 4.19 -1.68
C LYS A 291 16.74 4.58 -0.24
N PRO A 292 17.48 5.54 0.31
CA PRO A 292 17.11 6.18 1.55
C PRO A 292 15.75 6.88 1.34
N VAL A 293 14.98 6.99 2.40
CA VAL A 293 13.66 7.66 2.31
C VAL A 293 13.56 8.80 3.29
N ILE A 294 12.91 9.88 2.86
CA ILE A 294 12.44 10.98 3.73
C ILE A 294 10.94 10.78 3.89
N ALA A 295 10.47 10.47 5.09
CA ALA A 295 9.08 10.12 5.31
C ALA A 295 8.52 10.74 6.58
N SER A 296 7.21 10.99 6.62
CA SER A 296 6.58 11.57 7.80
C SER A 296 6.52 10.58 8.97
N HIS A 297 6.80 11.06 10.17
CA HIS A 297 6.66 10.31 11.42
C HIS A 297 5.18 10.19 11.81
N ILE A 298 4.41 9.39 11.04
CA ILE A 298 2.96 9.23 11.24
C ILE A 298 2.50 7.81 10.92
N GLY A 299 1.50 7.32 11.65
CA GLY A 299 0.90 6.02 11.41
C GLY A 299 1.89 4.86 11.56
N GLY A 300 1.86 3.93 10.62
CA GLY A 300 2.78 2.79 10.54
C GLY A 300 4.10 3.09 9.82
N ILE A 301 4.33 4.31 9.33
CA ILE A 301 5.56 4.68 8.61
C ILE A 301 6.82 4.45 9.45
N PRO A 302 6.87 4.85 10.74
CA PRO A 302 8.05 4.63 11.58
C PRO A 302 8.42 3.15 11.75
N GLU A 303 7.42 2.26 11.68
CA GLU A 303 7.69 0.81 11.77
C GLU A 303 8.46 0.30 10.55
N VAL A 304 8.17 0.85 9.37
CA VAL A 304 8.83 0.46 8.12
C VAL A 304 10.22 1.10 8.02
N VAL A 305 10.33 2.40 8.24
CA VAL A 305 11.57 3.16 8.09
C VAL A 305 12.57 2.87 9.21
N GLY A 306 12.09 2.67 10.44
CA GLY A 306 12.91 2.64 11.66
C GLY A 306 13.09 4.04 12.25
N ASN A 307 13.32 4.10 13.55
CA ASN A 307 13.51 5.36 14.28
C ASN A 307 14.99 5.77 14.44
N GLU A 308 15.90 4.90 14.00
CA GLU A 308 17.33 5.02 14.25
C GLU A 308 18.03 5.97 13.28
N GLY A 309 17.35 6.40 12.21
CA GLY A 309 17.93 7.24 11.16
C GLY A 309 18.94 6.53 10.25
N THR A 310 19.03 5.19 10.35
CA THR A 310 20.03 4.40 9.61
C THR A 310 19.55 3.94 8.24
N ALA A 311 18.24 3.83 8.03
CA ALA A 311 17.61 3.35 6.79
C ALA A 311 16.77 4.43 6.09
N GLY A 312 16.55 5.57 6.75
CA GLY A 312 15.78 6.71 6.26
C GLY A 312 15.62 7.77 7.33
N LEU A 313 15.08 8.90 6.94
CA LEU A 313 14.90 10.06 7.81
C LEU A 313 13.40 10.30 8.04
N LEU A 314 13.00 10.36 9.32
CA LEU A 314 11.63 10.68 9.71
C LEU A 314 11.51 12.17 10.02
N VAL A 315 10.48 12.80 9.47
CA VAL A 315 10.18 14.24 9.64
C VAL A 315 8.78 14.43 10.22
N ALA A 316 8.54 15.52 10.91
CA ALA A 316 7.22 15.85 11.42
C ALA A 316 6.21 16.03 10.27
N PRO A 317 4.99 15.46 10.37
CA PRO A 317 3.96 15.63 9.35
C PRO A 317 3.64 17.10 9.12
N GLY A 318 3.62 17.53 7.83
CA GLY A 318 3.32 18.90 7.45
C GLY A 318 4.48 19.88 7.61
N ASN A 319 5.66 19.45 8.01
CA ASN A 319 6.82 20.31 8.26
C ASN A 319 7.77 20.35 7.05
N ALA A 320 7.63 21.39 6.22
CA ALA A 320 8.48 21.57 5.03
C ALA A 320 9.95 21.89 5.41
N ASP A 321 10.21 22.53 6.55
CA ASP A 321 11.57 22.86 7.00
C ASP A 321 12.36 21.60 7.36
N GLU A 322 11.74 20.66 8.07
CA GLU A 322 12.39 19.39 8.36
C GLU A 322 12.63 18.57 7.09
N ILE A 323 11.76 18.65 6.08
CA ILE A 323 12.01 18.03 4.76
C ILE A 323 13.26 18.66 4.12
N VAL A 324 13.38 19.99 4.14
CA VAL A 324 14.58 20.69 3.63
C VAL A 324 15.84 20.24 4.37
N MET A 325 15.78 20.19 5.71
CA MET A 325 16.90 19.71 6.52
C MET A 325 17.32 18.29 6.15
N ALA A 326 16.35 17.38 5.97
CA ALA A 326 16.59 16.00 5.57
C ALA A 326 17.21 15.89 4.17
N ILE A 327 16.72 16.68 3.20
CA ILE A 327 17.29 16.74 1.84
C ILE A 327 18.74 17.21 1.90
N ASN A 328 19.02 18.30 2.61
CA ASN A 328 20.36 18.85 2.74
C ASN A 328 21.30 17.89 3.48
N HIS A 329 20.82 17.21 4.51
CA HIS A 329 21.60 16.18 5.18
C HIS A 329 22.06 15.09 4.20
N LEU A 330 21.13 14.50 3.42
CA LEU A 330 21.48 13.48 2.43
C LEU A 330 22.44 13.99 1.34
N ARG A 331 22.26 15.22 0.87
CA ARG A 331 23.14 15.84 -0.14
C ARG A 331 24.55 16.07 0.36
N GLN A 332 24.73 16.36 1.65
CA GLN A 332 26.03 16.62 2.28
C GLN A 332 26.81 15.35 2.62
N LEU A 333 26.16 14.20 2.66
CA LEU A 333 26.85 12.92 2.83
C LEU A 333 27.74 12.66 1.62
N SER A 334 28.97 12.18 1.84
CA SER A 334 29.95 11.89 0.79
C SER A 334 29.46 10.88 -0.25
N ASP A 335 28.58 9.98 0.16
CA ASP A 335 27.95 8.94 -0.66
C ASP A 335 26.51 9.29 -1.06
N ARG A 336 26.04 10.52 -0.78
CA ARG A 336 24.66 10.99 -1.04
C ARG A 336 23.58 10.08 -0.48
N GLY A 337 23.86 9.42 0.65
CA GLY A 337 22.92 8.52 1.34
C GLY A 337 22.91 7.08 0.81
N LYS A 338 23.89 6.68 0.01
CA LYS A 338 23.96 5.32 -0.54
C LYS A 338 24.00 4.26 0.56
N THR A 339 24.87 4.43 1.57
CA THR A 339 24.95 3.52 2.72
C THR A 339 23.62 3.42 3.47
N MET A 340 22.90 4.55 3.64
CA MET A 340 21.55 4.54 4.24
C MET A 340 20.57 3.76 3.37
N GLY A 341 20.67 3.86 2.04
CA GLY A 341 19.86 3.07 1.10
C GLY A 341 20.15 1.57 1.18
N GLU A 342 21.41 1.18 1.32
CA GLU A 342 21.80 -0.22 1.51
C GLU A 342 21.24 -0.79 2.82
N ASN A 343 21.28 -0.04 3.91
CA ASN A 343 20.64 -0.39 5.16
C ASN A 343 19.11 -0.48 5.03
N ALA A 344 18.52 0.43 4.25
CA ALA A 344 17.07 0.39 3.96
C ALA A 344 16.70 -0.93 3.27
N ARG A 345 17.45 -1.34 2.25
CA ARG A 345 17.24 -2.63 1.57
C ARG A 345 17.39 -3.80 2.51
N LEU A 346 18.47 -3.86 3.28
CA LEU A 346 18.70 -4.94 4.26
C LEU A 346 17.54 -5.06 5.24
N ARG A 347 16.98 -3.93 5.71
CA ARG A 347 15.82 -3.92 6.58
C ARG A 347 14.58 -4.53 5.91
N ILE A 348 14.34 -4.23 4.62
CA ILE A 348 13.22 -4.83 3.87
C ILE A 348 13.43 -6.33 3.69
N GLU A 349 14.61 -6.77 3.27
CA GLU A 349 14.94 -8.18 3.07
C GLU A 349 14.77 -9.00 4.36
N THR A 350 15.13 -8.40 5.51
CA THR A 350 15.06 -9.09 6.81
C THR A 350 13.64 -9.17 7.37
N HIS A 351 12.78 -8.17 7.12
CA HIS A 351 11.53 -8.04 7.88
C HIS A 351 10.26 -7.95 7.02
N TYR A 352 10.35 -7.49 5.76
CA TYR A 352 9.20 -7.04 4.99
C TYR A 352 9.12 -7.69 3.61
N THR A 353 9.30 -9.02 3.53
CA THR A 353 9.04 -9.78 2.31
C THR A 353 7.66 -10.42 2.35
N TRP A 354 7.04 -10.65 1.17
CA TRP A 354 5.76 -11.34 1.10
C TRP A 354 5.83 -12.78 1.64
N GLN A 355 7.00 -13.40 1.56
CA GLN A 355 7.24 -14.71 2.15
C GLN A 355 7.08 -14.68 3.67
N HIS A 356 7.68 -13.68 4.35
CA HIS A 356 7.51 -13.49 5.79
C HIS A 356 6.05 -13.22 6.16
N SER A 357 5.34 -12.42 5.35
CA SER A 357 3.92 -12.12 5.57
C SER A 357 3.06 -13.38 5.47
N ALA A 358 3.26 -14.20 4.45
CA ALA A 358 2.51 -15.45 4.26
C ALA A 358 2.80 -16.46 5.37
N GLN A 359 4.05 -16.62 5.78
CA GLN A 359 4.43 -17.54 6.86
C GLN A 359 3.74 -17.16 8.19
N ARG A 360 3.75 -15.88 8.56
CA ARG A 360 3.06 -15.38 9.76
C ARG A 360 1.54 -15.53 9.66
N LEU A 361 0.98 -15.29 8.46
CA LEU A 361 -0.45 -15.49 8.23
C LEU A 361 -0.83 -16.97 8.43
N LEU A 362 -0.08 -17.90 7.86
CA LEU A 362 -0.32 -19.33 8.02
C LEU A 362 -0.24 -19.77 9.49
N GLN A 363 0.72 -19.26 10.25
CA GLN A 363 0.81 -19.49 11.70
C GLN A 363 -0.46 -18.99 12.42
N THR A 364 -0.94 -17.80 12.08
CA THR A 364 -2.16 -17.23 12.65
C THR A 364 -3.41 -18.03 12.28
N LEU A 365 -3.47 -18.58 11.06
CA LEU A 365 -4.63 -19.38 10.62
C LEU A 365 -4.60 -20.82 11.17
N ALA A 366 -3.44 -21.31 11.60
CA ALA A 366 -3.28 -22.65 12.19
C ALA A 366 -3.62 -22.67 13.69
N SER A 367 -3.53 -21.56 14.39
CA SER A 367 -3.93 -21.37 15.80
C SER A 367 -5.45 -21.29 15.94
#